data_a9351641b11af81ded64cbf5c3ad5ccf
#
_entry.id   a9351641b11af81ded64cbf5c3ad5ccf
#
_cell.length_a   1.000
_cell.length_b   1.000
_cell.length_c   1.000
_cell.angle_alpha   90.00
_cell.angle_beta   90.00
_cell.angle_gamma   90.00
#
_symmetry.space_group_name_H-M   'P 1'
#
loop_
_entity.id
_entity.type
_entity.pdbx_description
1 polymer ?
#
loop_
_entity_poly.entity_id
_entity_poly.type
_entity_poly.pdbx_seq_one_letter_code
_entity_poly.pdbx_strand_id
1 'polypeptide(L)'
;ILLCAAMCVGMVTACGSKKADKEADSSTDEKDKVITVAANGSFYPIIYTDDNGELTGFEHDVMEEIGKRSGYEIKFEVVGDYSAMFEGLDSGKYDTIAGQVSVTDEREKKYTFSDVYGYNAIKLAVRGDDPATSIEDMQGRKICIEFGTVLEAALNKINDTFPDDKKMELVTTEGNIYDELKVGHYDAFPITVLSFDQINEKGEYDFKLIGDPILIDKNAFPFAKDVDPDMINAVNKAIEEMQDDGTMSELSEKYFGRDI
;
A
#
# COMPACT_ATOMS: atom_id res chain seq x y z
N ILE A 1 28.73 -53.94 -44.55
CA ILE A 1 29.74 -55.03 -44.43
C ILE A 1 30.25 -54.93 -42.95
N LEU A 2 29.80 -55.92 -42.19
CA LEU A 2 30.49 -56.87 -41.27
C LEU A 2 31.12 -56.23 -40.04
N LEU A 3 30.63 -56.56 -38.88
CA LEU A 3 30.71 -57.78 -38.02
C LEU A 3 31.98 -57.81 -37.15
N CYS A 4 31.83 -57.91 -35.87
CA CYS A 4 32.17 -58.89 -34.84
C CYS A 4 32.34 -58.18 -33.50
N ALA A 5 31.59 -58.37 -32.50
CA ALA A 5 31.44 -59.48 -31.54
C ALA A 5 32.75 -59.92 -30.82
N ALA A 6 32.79 -59.72 -29.54
CA ALA A 6 33.22 -60.76 -28.59
C ALA A 6 33.06 -60.33 -27.11
N MET A 7 32.42 -61.18 -26.39
CA MET A 7 32.28 -61.31 -24.93
C MET A 7 33.62 -61.47 -24.20
N CYS A 8 33.70 -61.07 -22.95
CA CYS A 8 34.26 -61.90 -21.91
C CYS A 8 33.68 -61.56 -20.51
N VAL A 9 33.20 -62.62 -19.88
CA VAL A 9 32.68 -62.77 -18.52
C VAL A 9 33.81 -62.80 -17.52
N GLY A 10 33.63 -62.23 -16.38
CA GLY A 10 34.49 -62.42 -15.21
C GLY A 10 33.79 -62.03 -13.90
N MET A 11 33.18 -63.00 -13.24
CA MET A 11 32.75 -62.96 -11.85
C MET A 11 33.94 -62.99 -10.93
N VAL A 12 33.97 -62.17 -9.90
CA VAL A 12 34.52 -62.52 -8.59
C VAL A 12 33.77 -61.79 -7.48
N THR A 13 33.19 -62.59 -6.61
CA THR A 13 32.58 -62.25 -5.31
C THR A 13 33.62 -61.89 -4.29
N ALA A 14 33.38 -60.83 -3.50
CA ALA A 14 33.87 -60.74 -2.13
C ALA A 14 32.97 -59.85 -1.25
N CYS A 15 32.44 -60.42 -0.21
CA CYS A 15 31.75 -59.79 0.91
C CYS A 15 32.64 -58.80 1.65
N GLY A 16 32.09 -57.64 2.03
CA GLY A 16 32.71 -56.71 2.96
C GLY A 16 31.69 -55.71 3.45
N SER A 17 31.04 -55.96 4.57
CA SER A 17 30.15 -55.04 5.27
C SER A 17 30.91 -53.80 5.71
N LYS A 18 30.52 -52.62 5.20
CA LYS A 18 30.75 -51.35 5.87
C LYS A 18 29.45 -50.54 5.78
N LYS A 19 28.95 -50.18 6.97
CA LYS A 19 27.92 -49.18 7.13
C LYS A 19 28.39 -47.92 6.40
N ALA A 20 27.64 -47.51 5.38
CA ALA A 20 27.69 -46.17 4.83
C ALA A 20 26.60 -45.37 5.53
N ASP A 21 27.03 -44.39 6.31
CA ASP A 21 26.18 -43.33 6.78
C ASP A 21 25.52 -42.67 5.55
N LYS A 22 24.21 -42.74 5.50
CA LYS A 22 23.45 -41.91 4.61
C LYS A 22 23.55 -40.47 5.15
N GLU A 23 24.45 -39.68 4.60
CA GLU A 23 24.24 -38.25 4.57
C GLU A 23 22.91 -38.05 3.85
N ALA A 24 21.92 -37.58 4.59
CA ALA A 24 20.70 -37.04 4.04
C ALA A 24 21.10 -35.78 3.28
N ASP A 25 21.14 -35.90 1.95
CA ASP A 25 21.12 -34.76 1.04
C ASP A 25 19.78 -34.08 1.29
N SER A 26 19.78 -33.08 2.17
CA SER A 26 18.69 -32.16 2.32
C SER A 26 18.86 -31.10 1.22
N SER A 27 18.64 -31.48 -0.02
CA SER A 27 18.20 -30.52 -1.01
C SER A 27 16.76 -30.13 -0.63
N THR A 28 16.63 -29.24 0.35
CA THR A 28 15.47 -28.36 0.39
C THR A 28 15.46 -27.64 -0.96
N ASP A 29 14.47 -27.91 -1.79
CA ASP A 29 14.10 -27.03 -2.90
C ASP A 29 13.99 -25.63 -2.28
N GLU A 30 15.03 -24.82 -2.40
CA GLU A 30 14.92 -23.36 -2.27
C GLU A 30 14.01 -22.95 -3.43
N LYS A 31 12.71 -22.99 -3.23
CA LYS A 31 11.76 -22.23 -4.02
C LYS A 31 12.33 -20.82 -4.06
N ASP A 32 12.62 -20.32 -5.25
CA ASP A 32 13.06 -18.94 -5.40
C ASP A 32 12.10 -18.05 -4.58
N LYS A 33 12.63 -17.47 -3.49
CA LYS A 33 11.86 -16.58 -2.61
C LYS A 33 11.65 -15.28 -3.35
N VAL A 34 10.54 -15.17 -4.06
CA VAL A 34 10.15 -14.00 -4.85
C VAL A 34 8.82 -13.48 -4.33
N ILE A 35 8.69 -12.17 -4.22
CA ILE A 35 7.42 -11.47 -4.03
C ILE A 35 7.18 -10.63 -5.28
N THR A 36 6.11 -10.93 -6.01
CA THR A 36 5.69 -10.15 -7.18
C THR A 36 4.71 -9.06 -6.75
N VAL A 37 5.06 -7.81 -7.00
CA VAL A 37 4.34 -6.62 -6.55
C VAL A 37 3.69 -5.91 -7.73
N ALA A 38 2.36 -5.80 -7.73
CA ALA A 38 1.67 -4.90 -8.65
C ALA A 38 1.81 -3.45 -8.16
N ALA A 39 2.30 -2.55 -9.02
CA ALA A 39 2.52 -1.15 -8.69
C ALA A 39 1.71 -0.22 -9.61
N ASN A 40 1.13 0.86 -9.07
CA ASN A 40 0.38 1.83 -9.87
C ASN A 40 1.28 2.57 -10.88
N GLY A 41 2.48 2.98 -10.49
CA GLY A 41 3.46 3.64 -11.35
C GLY A 41 3.17 5.09 -11.69
N SER A 42 2.09 5.69 -11.17
CA SER A 42 1.72 7.09 -11.41
C SER A 42 1.36 7.87 -10.14
N PHE A 43 1.51 7.25 -8.99
CA PHE A 43 1.06 7.80 -7.70
C PHE A 43 2.24 8.43 -6.93
N TYR A 44 2.65 9.63 -7.35
CA TYR A 44 3.68 10.43 -6.68
C TYR A 44 3.23 10.89 -5.29
N PRO A 45 4.07 10.90 -4.27
CA PRO A 45 5.42 10.30 -4.16
C PRO A 45 5.39 8.85 -3.63
N ILE A 46 4.23 8.20 -3.63
CA ILE A 46 3.99 6.88 -3.03
C ILE A 46 4.68 5.77 -3.83
N ILE A 47 4.30 5.66 -5.13
CA ILE A 47 4.91 4.73 -6.08
C ILE A 47 4.67 5.24 -7.50
N TYR A 48 5.72 5.63 -8.19
CA TYR A 48 5.63 6.29 -9.49
C TYR A 48 6.83 5.99 -10.37
N THR A 49 6.68 6.21 -11.66
CA THR A 49 7.74 6.14 -12.64
C THR A 49 8.36 7.53 -12.80
N ASP A 50 9.66 7.63 -12.59
CA ASP A 50 10.39 8.89 -12.71
C ASP A 50 10.62 9.33 -14.17
N ASP A 51 11.28 10.48 -14.36
CA ASP A 51 11.57 11.01 -15.70
C ASP A 51 12.54 10.14 -16.53
N ASN A 52 13.25 9.20 -15.90
CA ASN A 52 14.12 8.23 -16.56
C ASN A 52 13.37 6.94 -16.94
N GLY A 53 12.12 6.80 -16.51
CA GLY A 53 11.30 5.61 -16.71
C GLY A 53 11.52 4.52 -15.66
N GLU A 54 12.16 4.84 -14.53
CA GLU A 54 12.41 3.92 -13.43
C GLU A 54 11.33 4.03 -12.37
N LEU A 55 10.85 2.87 -11.86
CA LEU A 55 9.89 2.84 -10.76
C LEU A 55 10.60 3.24 -9.46
N THR A 56 10.00 4.15 -8.71
CA THR A 56 10.50 4.69 -7.45
C THR A 56 9.35 5.14 -6.55
N GLY A 57 9.66 5.64 -5.36
CA GLY A 57 8.69 6.16 -4.41
C GLY A 57 8.79 5.50 -3.04
N PHE A 58 7.98 5.98 -2.11
CA PHE A 58 7.99 5.50 -0.72
C PHE A 58 7.76 4.00 -0.64
N GLU A 59 6.67 3.49 -1.22
CA GLU A 59 6.35 2.06 -1.15
C GLU A 59 7.29 1.19 -1.97
N HIS A 60 7.91 1.74 -3.04
CA HIS A 60 8.99 1.05 -3.73
C HIS A 60 10.14 0.78 -2.77
N ASP A 61 10.64 1.81 -2.09
CA ASP A 61 11.79 1.69 -1.19
C ASP A 61 11.46 0.85 0.05
N VAL A 62 10.21 0.93 0.57
CA VAL A 62 9.73 0.06 1.65
C VAL A 62 9.77 -1.41 1.23
N MET A 63 9.24 -1.75 0.04
CA MET A 63 9.25 -3.14 -0.45
C MET A 63 10.68 -3.64 -0.74
N GLU A 64 11.55 -2.81 -1.31
CA GLU A 64 12.95 -3.16 -1.51
C GLU A 64 13.66 -3.46 -0.17
N GLU A 65 13.39 -2.68 0.87
CA GLU A 65 13.96 -2.91 2.19
C GLU A 65 13.35 -4.16 2.86
N ILE A 66 12.06 -4.42 2.68
CA ILE A 66 11.42 -5.69 3.06
C ILE A 66 12.13 -6.87 2.39
N GLY A 67 12.41 -6.78 1.10
CA GLY A 67 13.13 -7.81 0.36
C GLY A 67 14.51 -8.10 0.96
N LYS A 68 15.29 -7.06 1.25
CA LYS A 68 16.63 -7.17 1.86
C LYS A 68 16.60 -7.85 3.23
N ARG A 69 15.63 -7.50 4.09
CA ARG A 69 15.50 -8.04 5.46
C ARG A 69 14.93 -9.45 5.49
N SER A 70 13.94 -9.72 4.64
CA SER A 70 13.24 -11.01 4.57
C SER A 70 13.98 -12.07 3.76
N GLY A 71 14.89 -11.65 2.87
CA GLY A 71 15.58 -12.52 1.91
C GLY A 71 14.71 -12.94 0.73
N TYR A 72 13.62 -12.20 0.45
CA TYR A 72 12.84 -12.34 -0.77
C TYR A 72 13.36 -11.39 -1.84
N GLU A 73 13.42 -11.86 -3.09
CA GLU A 73 13.59 -11.00 -4.27
C GLU A 73 12.27 -10.26 -4.55
N ILE A 74 12.31 -8.94 -4.68
CA ILE A 74 11.11 -8.15 -5.01
C ILE A 74 11.08 -7.91 -6.52
N LYS A 75 9.93 -8.25 -7.15
CA LYS A 75 9.68 -8.02 -8.58
C LYS A 75 8.47 -7.14 -8.77
N PHE A 76 8.68 -5.92 -9.24
CA PHE A 76 7.60 -5.01 -9.54
C PHE A 76 7.08 -5.20 -10.97
N GLU A 77 5.74 -5.18 -11.11
CA GLU A 77 5.06 -4.99 -12.39
C GLU A 77 4.23 -3.71 -12.33
N VAL A 78 4.47 -2.77 -13.25
CA VAL A 78 3.68 -1.55 -13.35
C VAL A 78 2.35 -1.85 -14.01
N VAL A 79 1.25 -1.63 -13.27
CA VAL A 79 -0.13 -1.86 -13.69
C VAL A 79 -0.87 -0.54 -13.53
N GLY A 80 -1.16 0.16 -14.61
CA GLY A 80 -1.71 1.51 -14.58
C GLY A 80 -3.12 1.66 -14.00
N ASP A 81 -3.86 0.55 -13.89
CA ASP A 81 -5.25 0.53 -13.40
C ASP A 81 -5.33 -0.14 -12.02
N TYR A 82 -5.92 0.56 -11.06
CA TYR A 82 -6.03 0.11 -9.67
C TYR A 82 -6.89 -1.16 -9.54
N SER A 83 -7.98 -1.27 -10.32
CA SER A 83 -8.83 -2.45 -10.33
C SER A 83 -8.12 -3.67 -10.89
N ALA A 84 -7.32 -3.47 -11.95
CA ALA A 84 -6.52 -4.54 -12.56
C ALA A 84 -5.43 -5.09 -11.61
N MET A 85 -4.90 -4.27 -10.68
CA MET A 85 -3.98 -4.78 -9.65
C MET A 85 -4.69 -5.78 -8.72
N PHE A 86 -5.92 -5.47 -8.30
CA PHE A 86 -6.70 -6.40 -7.47
C PHE A 86 -7.15 -7.66 -8.24
N GLU A 87 -7.51 -7.54 -9.53
CA GLU A 87 -7.80 -8.70 -10.36
C GLU A 87 -6.58 -9.62 -10.50
N GLY A 88 -5.39 -9.03 -10.62
CA GLY A 88 -4.12 -9.76 -10.64
C GLY A 88 -3.81 -10.45 -9.32
N LEU A 89 -4.07 -9.79 -8.18
CA LEU A 89 -3.95 -10.38 -6.85
C LEU A 89 -4.94 -11.54 -6.67
N ASP A 90 -6.20 -11.35 -7.06
CA ASP A 90 -7.25 -12.37 -6.98
C ASP A 90 -6.94 -13.61 -7.83
N SER A 91 -6.26 -13.44 -8.95
CA SER A 91 -5.86 -14.54 -9.83
C SER A 91 -4.52 -15.19 -9.48
N GLY A 92 -3.81 -14.65 -8.48
CA GLY A 92 -2.47 -15.11 -8.10
C GLY A 92 -1.37 -14.73 -9.11
N LYS A 93 -1.62 -13.73 -9.96
CA LYS A 93 -0.61 -13.16 -10.86
C LYS A 93 0.41 -12.34 -10.05
N TYR A 94 -0.05 -11.65 -9.01
CA TYR A 94 0.75 -10.88 -8.07
C TYR A 94 0.56 -11.42 -6.67
N ASP A 95 1.60 -11.34 -5.85
CA ASP A 95 1.54 -11.70 -4.43
C ASP A 95 0.98 -10.55 -3.61
N THR A 96 1.27 -9.30 -4.00
CA THR A 96 0.82 -8.10 -3.29
C THR A 96 0.69 -6.89 -4.20
N ILE A 97 0.16 -5.79 -3.64
CA ILE A 97 -0.07 -4.52 -4.33
C ILE A 97 0.63 -3.40 -3.56
N ALA A 98 1.39 -2.55 -4.28
CA ALA A 98 1.91 -1.27 -3.83
C ALA A 98 1.15 -0.13 -4.54
N GLY A 99 0.43 0.70 -3.77
CA GLY A 99 -0.45 1.76 -4.26
C GLY A 99 -1.29 2.38 -3.15
N GLN A 100 -0.75 2.47 -1.95
CA GLN A 100 -1.38 3.03 -0.75
C GLN A 100 -2.75 2.37 -0.44
N VAL A 101 -2.72 1.04 -0.33
CA VAL A 101 -3.95 0.28 -0.11
C VAL A 101 -4.45 0.46 1.32
N SER A 102 -5.63 1.06 1.45
CA SER A 102 -6.31 1.22 2.73
C SER A 102 -6.80 -0.12 3.28
N VAL A 103 -6.58 -0.34 4.57
CA VAL A 103 -7.17 -1.46 5.31
C VAL A 103 -8.63 -1.12 5.63
N THR A 104 -9.57 -1.89 5.10
CA THR A 104 -11.01 -1.73 5.38
C THR A 104 -11.65 -3.06 5.75
N ASP A 105 -12.73 -3.02 6.53
CA ASP A 105 -13.49 -4.22 6.95
C ASP A 105 -13.91 -5.10 5.76
N GLU A 106 -14.18 -4.50 4.59
CA GLU A 106 -14.54 -5.25 3.38
C GLU A 106 -13.32 -5.96 2.79
N ARG A 107 -12.20 -5.25 2.71
CA ARG A 107 -10.95 -5.81 2.19
C ARG A 107 -10.38 -6.88 3.10
N GLU A 108 -10.46 -6.69 4.43
CA GLU A 108 -10.02 -7.70 5.41
C GLU A 108 -10.80 -9.02 5.32
N LYS A 109 -12.06 -9.01 4.85
CA LYS A 109 -12.80 -10.24 4.58
C LYS A 109 -12.23 -11.04 3.42
N LYS A 110 -11.63 -10.35 2.44
CA LYS A 110 -11.17 -10.92 1.18
C LYS A 110 -9.66 -11.16 1.15
N TYR A 111 -8.87 -10.32 1.81
CA TYR A 111 -7.41 -10.31 1.79
C TYR A 111 -6.82 -10.50 3.18
N THR A 112 -5.60 -11.00 3.23
CA THR A 112 -4.72 -10.91 4.39
C THR A 112 -3.85 -9.68 4.21
N PHE A 113 -3.77 -8.81 5.21
CA PHE A 113 -2.92 -7.64 5.16
C PHE A 113 -1.61 -7.87 5.92
N SER A 114 -0.55 -7.22 5.49
CA SER A 114 0.64 -7.03 6.31
C SER A 114 0.33 -6.21 7.56
N ASP A 115 1.30 -6.08 8.46
CA ASP A 115 1.26 -5.03 9.47
C ASP A 115 1.19 -3.65 8.79
N VAL A 116 0.58 -2.69 9.49
CA VAL A 116 0.41 -1.32 8.98
C VAL A 116 1.79 -0.65 8.91
N TYR A 117 2.15 -0.18 7.72
CA TYR A 117 3.42 0.53 7.52
C TYR A 117 3.28 2.05 7.53
N GLY A 118 2.07 2.59 7.43
CA GLY A 118 1.83 4.02 7.42
C GLY A 118 0.38 4.40 7.70
N TYR A 119 0.20 5.66 8.11
CA TYR A 119 -1.09 6.25 8.41
C TYR A 119 -1.28 7.52 7.61
N ASN A 120 -2.40 7.66 6.92
CA ASN A 120 -2.73 8.85 6.18
C ASN A 120 -3.94 9.55 6.82
N ALA A 121 -3.69 10.68 7.44
CA ALA A 121 -4.74 11.47 8.06
C ALA A 121 -5.58 12.17 7.00
N ILE A 122 -6.91 12.09 7.12
CA ILE A 122 -7.86 12.82 6.28
C ILE A 122 -8.43 13.98 7.10
N LYS A 123 -8.28 15.20 6.60
CA LYS A 123 -8.77 16.43 7.20
C LYS A 123 -9.66 17.19 6.24
N LEU A 124 -10.36 18.21 6.71
CA LEU A 124 -11.07 19.14 5.84
C LEU A 124 -10.13 20.22 5.32
N ALA A 125 -10.11 20.40 4.01
CA ALA A 125 -9.53 21.56 3.36
C ALA A 125 -10.60 22.65 3.21
N VAL A 126 -10.22 23.88 3.54
CA VAL A 126 -11.01 25.10 3.33
C VAL A 126 -10.17 26.13 2.56
N ARG A 127 -10.79 27.21 2.07
CA ARG A 127 -10.03 28.34 1.50
C ARG A 127 -9.08 28.92 2.52
N GLY A 128 -7.94 29.44 2.08
CA GLY A 128 -6.90 29.99 2.97
C GLY A 128 -7.38 31.18 3.83
N ASP A 129 -8.29 32.00 3.28
CA ASP A 129 -8.90 33.15 3.94
C ASP A 129 -10.12 32.78 4.82
N ASP A 130 -10.59 31.54 4.80
CA ASP A 130 -11.72 31.09 5.62
C ASP A 130 -11.36 31.18 7.12
N PRO A 131 -12.24 31.76 8.00
CA PRO A 131 -11.94 31.87 9.42
C PRO A 131 -11.97 30.54 10.19
N ALA A 132 -12.50 29.47 9.59
CA ALA A 132 -12.63 28.15 10.25
C ALA A 132 -11.26 27.58 10.67
N THR A 133 -11.25 26.95 11.84
CA THR A 133 -10.07 26.30 12.43
C THR A 133 -10.37 24.88 12.92
N SER A 134 -11.63 24.52 13.06
CA SER A 134 -12.08 23.22 13.57
C SER A 134 -13.27 22.68 12.80
N ILE A 135 -13.64 21.43 13.08
CA ILE A 135 -14.83 20.80 12.48
C ILE A 135 -16.13 21.45 12.98
N GLU A 136 -16.14 21.97 14.18
CA GLU A 136 -17.30 22.68 14.78
C GLU A 136 -17.62 23.97 14.03
N ASP A 137 -16.64 24.60 13.40
CA ASP A 137 -16.83 25.78 12.55
C ASP A 137 -17.53 25.45 11.23
N MET A 138 -17.67 24.16 10.91
CA MET A 138 -18.37 23.68 9.71
C MET A 138 -19.89 23.53 9.93
N GLN A 139 -20.41 23.83 11.12
CA GLN A 139 -21.86 23.76 11.36
C GLN A 139 -22.65 24.64 10.38
N GLY A 140 -23.63 24.00 9.72
CA GLY A 140 -24.50 24.67 8.72
C GLY A 140 -23.82 24.98 7.38
N ARG A 141 -22.57 24.52 7.16
CA ARG A 141 -21.80 24.74 5.93
C ARG A 141 -21.90 23.55 5.00
N LYS A 142 -21.52 23.76 3.74
CA LYS A 142 -21.52 22.76 2.67
C LYS A 142 -20.16 22.04 2.59
N ILE A 143 -20.19 20.72 2.70
CA ILE A 143 -19.01 19.89 2.55
C ILE A 143 -19.16 19.02 1.31
N CYS A 144 -18.24 19.17 0.35
CA CYS A 144 -18.24 18.36 -0.86
C CYS A 144 -17.62 17.00 -0.59
N ILE A 145 -18.34 15.93 -0.93
CA ILE A 145 -17.92 14.55 -0.77
C ILE A 145 -18.35 13.69 -1.95
N GLU A 146 -17.83 12.48 -2.02
CA GLU A 146 -18.39 11.41 -2.83
C GLU A 146 -19.31 10.54 -1.95
N PHE A 147 -20.57 10.36 -2.35
CA PHE A 147 -21.54 9.55 -1.62
C PHE A 147 -21.22 8.05 -1.71
N GLY A 148 -21.63 7.30 -0.69
CA GLY A 148 -21.35 5.85 -0.58
C GLY A 148 -19.96 5.53 -0.07
N THR A 149 -19.21 6.52 0.44
CA THR A 149 -17.84 6.37 0.93
C THR A 149 -17.76 6.28 2.45
N VAL A 150 -16.62 5.80 2.95
CA VAL A 150 -16.30 5.84 4.39
C VAL A 150 -16.25 7.26 4.95
N LEU A 151 -15.95 8.24 4.09
CA LEU A 151 -15.92 9.67 4.46
C LEU A 151 -17.31 10.21 4.72
N GLU A 152 -18.30 9.83 3.89
CA GLU A 152 -19.70 10.15 4.17
C GLU A 152 -20.13 9.61 5.54
N ALA A 153 -19.81 8.34 5.82
CA ALA A 153 -20.16 7.72 7.10
C ALA A 153 -19.47 8.42 8.28
N ALA A 154 -18.22 8.83 8.14
CA ALA A 154 -17.47 9.55 9.17
C ALA A 154 -18.07 10.95 9.43
N LEU A 155 -18.38 11.71 8.37
CA LEU A 155 -18.97 13.05 8.49
C LEU A 155 -20.41 12.97 9.04
N ASN A 156 -21.19 11.96 8.68
CA ASN A 156 -22.51 11.75 9.27
C ASN A 156 -22.44 11.47 10.78
N LYS A 157 -21.46 10.68 11.25
CA LYS A 157 -21.22 10.50 12.70
C LYS A 157 -20.92 11.82 13.42
N ILE A 158 -20.16 12.71 12.77
CA ILE A 158 -19.89 14.06 13.32
C ILE A 158 -21.19 14.90 13.31
N ASN A 159 -21.95 14.87 12.21
CA ASN A 159 -23.23 15.54 12.09
C ASN A 159 -24.23 15.11 13.18
N ASP A 160 -24.19 13.86 13.62
CA ASP A 160 -25.07 13.36 14.70
C ASP A 160 -24.75 14.02 16.06
N THR A 161 -23.59 14.66 16.20
CA THR A 161 -23.23 15.44 17.40
C THR A 161 -23.70 16.89 17.32
N PHE A 162 -24.13 17.36 16.14
CA PHE A 162 -24.59 18.75 15.92
C PHE A 162 -26.10 18.87 16.08
N PRO A 163 -26.61 20.03 16.51
CA PRO A 163 -28.04 20.32 16.45
C PRO A 163 -28.60 20.16 15.02
N ASP A 164 -29.84 19.71 14.87
CA ASP A 164 -30.43 19.41 13.56
C ASP A 164 -30.45 20.60 12.61
N ASP A 165 -30.60 21.81 13.12
CA ASP A 165 -30.57 23.08 12.37
C ASP A 165 -29.16 23.59 12.04
N LYS A 166 -28.11 22.85 12.49
CA LYS A 166 -26.70 23.19 12.33
C LYS A 166 -25.87 22.07 11.70
N LYS A 167 -26.51 21.01 11.23
CA LYS A 167 -25.79 19.93 10.53
C LYS A 167 -25.12 20.46 9.28
N MET A 168 -23.96 19.93 8.96
CA MET A 168 -23.29 20.15 7.69
C MET A 168 -24.16 19.62 6.55
N GLU A 169 -24.25 20.35 5.46
CA GLU A 169 -24.86 19.89 4.21
C GLU A 169 -23.82 19.15 3.39
N LEU A 170 -23.97 17.83 3.24
CA LEU A 170 -23.10 17.03 2.40
C LEU A 170 -23.56 17.14 0.94
N VAL A 171 -22.67 17.56 0.06
CA VAL A 171 -22.95 17.79 -1.37
C VAL A 171 -21.95 17.05 -2.25
N THR A 172 -22.25 16.88 -3.52
CA THR A 172 -21.31 16.34 -4.53
C THR A 172 -21.10 17.36 -5.64
N THR A 173 -20.05 17.18 -6.43
CA THR A 173 -19.77 17.99 -7.62
C THR A 173 -19.42 17.09 -8.80
N GLU A 174 -19.75 17.54 -10.02
CA GLU A 174 -19.27 16.93 -11.26
C GLU A 174 -18.05 17.71 -11.81
N GLY A 175 -17.73 18.86 -11.21
CA GLY A 175 -16.60 19.71 -11.57
C GLY A 175 -15.29 19.31 -10.90
N ASN A 176 -14.26 20.14 -11.17
CA ASN A 176 -13.00 19.99 -10.43
C ASN A 176 -13.21 20.47 -8.99
N ILE A 177 -13.00 19.59 -8.03
CA ILE A 177 -13.26 19.84 -6.62
C ILE A 177 -12.46 21.04 -6.07
N TYR A 178 -11.24 21.27 -6.55
CA TYR A 178 -10.40 22.37 -6.11
C TYR A 178 -10.90 23.73 -6.65
N ASP A 179 -11.25 23.79 -7.93
CA ASP A 179 -11.77 24.99 -8.55
C ASP A 179 -13.11 25.42 -7.94
N GLU A 180 -13.96 24.43 -7.64
CA GLU A 180 -15.27 24.66 -7.02
C GLU A 180 -15.17 25.19 -5.59
N LEU A 181 -14.21 24.66 -4.76
CA LEU A 181 -13.91 25.23 -3.45
C LEU A 181 -13.38 26.67 -3.57
N LYS A 182 -12.46 26.91 -4.52
CA LYS A 182 -11.85 28.23 -4.76
C LYS A 182 -12.89 29.30 -5.05
N VAL A 183 -13.94 28.95 -5.81
CA VAL A 183 -15.03 29.90 -6.16
C VAL A 183 -16.18 29.91 -5.14
N GLY A 184 -16.14 29.05 -4.11
CA GLY A 184 -17.10 29.04 -2.99
C GLY A 184 -18.43 28.35 -3.30
N HIS A 185 -18.48 27.38 -4.21
CA HIS A 185 -19.68 26.57 -4.42
C HIS A 185 -19.99 25.68 -3.22
N TYR A 186 -18.98 25.34 -2.44
CA TYR A 186 -19.06 24.74 -1.10
C TYR A 186 -17.94 25.29 -0.21
N ASP A 187 -17.91 24.91 1.05
CA ASP A 187 -17.05 25.51 2.05
C ASP A 187 -15.80 24.68 2.38
N ALA A 188 -15.90 23.37 2.25
CA ALA A 188 -14.81 22.44 2.50
C ALA A 188 -14.95 21.13 1.73
N PHE A 189 -13.86 20.39 1.63
CA PHE A 189 -13.84 18.98 1.20
C PHE A 189 -12.81 18.18 2.00
N PRO A 190 -13.05 16.87 2.25
CA PRO A 190 -12.07 16.00 2.89
C PRO A 190 -10.94 15.66 1.94
N ILE A 191 -9.70 15.74 2.43
CA ILE A 191 -8.50 15.42 1.67
C ILE A 191 -7.46 14.76 2.59
N THR A 192 -6.70 13.82 2.05
CA THR A 192 -5.54 13.30 2.78
C THR A 192 -4.48 14.39 2.94
N VAL A 193 -3.78 14.38 4.06
CA VAL A 193 -2.72 15.36 4.31
C VAL A 193 -1.64 15.29 3.23
N LEU A 194 -1.30 14.09 2.76
CA LEU A 194 -0.31 13.91 1.70
C LEU A 194 -0.76 14.53 0.35
N SER A 195 -2.02 14.31 -0.04
CA SER A 195 -2.56 14.92 -1.27
C SER A 195 -2.66 16.45 -1.14
N PHE A 196 -2.97 16.95 0.04
CA PHE A 196 -3.02 18.39 0.30
C PHE A 196 -1.65 19.05 0.10
N ASP A 197 -0.57 18.43 0.59
CA ASP A 197 0.78 18.95 0.42
C ASP A 197 1.16 19.04 -1.06
N GLN A 198 0.82 18.02 -1.86
CA GLN A 198 1.07 18.02 -3.31
C GLN A 198 0.34 19.17 -4.05
N ILE A 199 -0.86 19.51 -3.60
CA ILE A 199 -1.62 20.63 -4.18
C ILE A 199 -0.96 21.95 -3.82
N ASN A 200 -0.51 22.11 -2.58
CA ASN A 200 0.15 23.31 -2.11
C ASN A 200 1.51 23.53 -2.78
N GLU A 201 2.30 22.48 -3.03
CA GLU A 201 3.56 22.58 -3.76
C GLU A 201 3.42 23.16 -5.16
N LYS A 202 2.29 22.88 -5.82
CA LYS A 202 2.00 23.45 -7.15
C LYS A 202 1.62 24.93 -7.11
N GLY A 203 1.22 25.46 -5.93
CA GLY A 203 0.89 26.86 -5.73
C GLY A 203 -0.33 27.38 -6.50
N GLU A 204 -1.18 26.49 -7.02
CA GLU A 204 -2.35 26.86 -7.83
C GLU A 204 -3.55 27.29 -6.96
N TYR A 205 -3.58 26.81 -5.71
CA TYR A 205 -4.68 27.01 -4.79
C TYR A 205 -4.18 27.55 -3.45
N ASP A 206 -4.95 28.46 -2.85
CA ASP A 206 -4.73 28.95 -1.49
C ASP A 206 -5.74 28.26 -0.56
N PHE A 207 -5.36 27.08 -0.08
CA PHE A 207 -6.16 26.29 0.83
C PHE A 207 -5.39 26.06 2.16
N LYS A 208 -6.13 25.70 3.20
CA LYS A 208 -5.59 25.24 4.47
C LYS A 208 -6.38 24.07 5.03
N LEU A 209 -5.71 23.21 5.79
CA LEU A 209 -6.35 22.15 6.55
C LEU A 209 -6.86 22.68 7.90
N ILE A 210 -8.00 22.17 8.35
CA ILE A 210 -8.58 22.53 9.64
C ILE A 210 -8.87 21.31 10.52
N GLY A 211 -8.90 21.53 11.82
CA GLY A 211 -9.31 20.57 12.83
C GLY A 211 -8.41 19.34 12.97
N ASP A 212 -8.90 18.40 13.77
CA ASP A 212 -8.31 17.08 13.88
C ASP A 212 -8.69 16.21 12.67
N PRO A 213 -8.00 15.09 12.43
CA PRO A 213 -8.40 14.15 11.39
C PRO A 213 -9.84 13.66 11.57
N ILE A 214 -10.64 13.71 10.50
CA ILE A 214 -11.99 13.11 10.46
C ILE A 214 -11.91 11.60 10.28
N LEU A 215 -10.82 11.13 9.71
CA LEU A 215 -10.50 9.72 9.54
C LEU A 215 -8.99 9.56 9.48
N ILE A 216 -8.49 8.44 10.01
CA ILE A 216 -7.11 8.01 9.83
C ILE A 216 -7.17 6.76 8.95
N ASP A 217 -6.62 6.87 7.76
CA ASP A 217 -6.47 5.77 6.83
C ASP A 217 -5.23 4.97 7.19
N LYS A 218 -5.37 3.65 7.32
CA LYS A 218 -4.27 2.72 7.61
C LYS A 218 -3.85 2.07 6.32
N ASN A 219 -2.57 2.13 6.00
CA ASN A 219 -2.03 1.55 4.79
C ASN A 219 -1.20 0.30 5.10
N ALA A 220 -1.49 -0.78 4.39
CA ALA A 220 -0.82 -2.06 4.50
C ALA A 220 -0.82 -2.78 3.15
N PHE A 221 0.10 -3.72 2.98
CA PHE A 221 0.19 -4.51 1.76
C PHE A 221 -0.83 -5.66 1.78
N PRO A 222 -1.78 -5.72 0.84
CA PRO A 222 -2.74 -6.81 0.75
C PRO A 222 -2.11 -8.03 0.07
N PHE A 223 -2.41 -9.21 0.59
CA PHE A 223 -2.06 -10.52 0.04
C PHE A 223 -3.32 -11.34 -0.16
N ALA A 224 -3.26 -12.38 -1.00
CA ALA A 224 -4.34 -13.35 -1.09
C ALA A 224 -4.66 -13.95 0.29
N LYS A 225 -5.92 -14.39 0.50
CA LYS A 225 -6.36 -14.90 1.82
C LYS A 225 -5.60 -16.16 2.27
N ASP A 226 -5.11 -16.92 1.32
CA ASP A 226 -4.35 -18.15 1.48
C ASP A 226 -2.84 -17.96 1.23
N VAL A 227 -2.33 -16.73 1.38
CA VAL A 227 -0.89 -16.42 1.28
C VAL A 227 -0.07 -17.37 2.16
N ASP A 228 1.12 -17.74 1.67
CA ASP A 228 2.08 -18.54 2.44
C ASP A 228 2.36 -17.84 3.80
N PRO A 229 2.09 -18.51 4.94
CA PRO A 229 2.35 -17.94 6.25
C PRO A 229 3.81 -17.53 6.46
N ASP A 230 4.77 -18.20 5.85
CA ASP A 230 6.19 -17.84 5.95
C ASP A 230 6.49 -16.53 5.23
N MET A 231 5.83 -16.28 4.09
CA MET A 231 5.96 -15.01 3.36
C MET A 231 5.40 -13.84 4.16
N ILE A 232 4.15 -13.93 4.62
CA ILE A 232 3.54 -12.81 5.36
C ILE A 232 4.24 -12.54 6.69
N ASN A 233 4.68 -13.58 7.40
CA ASN A 233 5.46 -13.42 8.63
C ASN A 233 6.81 -12.75 8.38
N ALA A 234 7.48 -13.07 7.27
CA ALA A 234 8.75 -12.46 6.90
C ALA A 234 8.57 -10.97 6.54
N VAL A 235 7.49 -10.62 5.84
CA VAL A 235 7.11 -9.24 5.52
C VAL A 235 6.82 -8.45 6.80
N ASN A 236 5.97 -8.97 7.68
CA ASN A 236 5.60 -8.31 8.93
C ASN A 236 6.82 -8.09 9.84
N LYS A 237 7.68 -9.10 9.97
CA LYS A 237 8.92 -8.96 10.72
C LYS A 237 9.82 -7.86 10.16
N ALA A 238 9.93 -7.75 8.84
CA ALA A 238 10.72 -6.70 8.21
C ALA A 238 10.11 -5.30 8.47
N ILE A 239 8.78 -5.17 8.42
CA ILE A 239 8.08 -3.92 8.76
C ILE A 239 8.32 -3.54 10.23
N GLU A 240 8.17 -4.49 11.17
CA GLU A 240 8.45 -4.27 12.60
C GLU A 240 9.90 -3.80 12.82
N GLU A 241 10.88 -4.48 12.22
CA GLU A 241 12.28 -4.10 12.31
C GLU A 241 12.56 -2.70 11.74
N MET A 242 11.90 -2.31 10.63
CA MET A 242 12.03 -0.98 10.04
C MET A 242 11.40 0.12 10.93
N GLN A 243 10.31 -0.20 11.61
CA GLN A 243 9.70 0.70 12.59
C GLN A 243 10.58 0.87 13.84
N ASP A 244 11.13 -0.22 14.34
CA ASP A 244 11.95 -0.23 15.56
C ASP A 244 13.30 0.47 15.39
N ASP A 245 13.95 0.33 14.24
CA ASP A 245 15.28 0.93 13.97
C ASP A 245 15.22 2.32 13.31
N GLY A 246 14.00 2.82 13.02
CA GLY A 246 13.77 4.15 12.45
C GLY A 246 13.85 4.23 10.92
N THR A 247 14.15 3.13 10.22
CA THR A 247 14.22 3.11 8.75
C THR A 247 12.90 3.54 8.11
N MET A 248 11.75 3.13 8.70
CA MET A 248 10.43 3.54 8.20
C MET A 248 10.25 5.06 8.28
N SER A 249 10.60 5.67 9.40
CA SER A 249 10.57 7.13 9.59
C SER A 249 11.52 7.85 8.62
N GLU A 250 12.73 7.33 8.40
CA GLU A 250 13.69 7.92 7.44
C GLU A 250 13.13 7.90 6.02
N LEU A 251 12.51 6.79 5.59
CA LEU A 251 11.85 6.70 4.30
C LEU A 251 10.65 7.64 4.20
N SER A 252 9.86 7.73 5.26
CA SER A 252 8.72 8.64 5.35
C SER A 252 9.17 10.10 5.22
N GLU A 253 10.17 10.52 5.98
CA GLU A 253 10.74 11.87 5.89
C GLU A 253 11.33 12.18 4.50
N LYS A 254 11.98 11.19 3.88
CA LYS A 254 12.56 11.34 2.53
C LYS A 254 11.51 11.73 1.49
N TYR A 255 10.32 11.09 1.54
CA TYR A 255 9.30 11.26 0.53
C TYR A 255 8.21 12.27 0.89
N PHE A 256 7.94 12.49 2.17
CA PHE A 256 6.83 13.32 2.66
C PHE A 256 7.29 14.50 3.51
N GLY A 257 8.57 14.58 3.87
CA GLY A 257 9.09 15.60 4.79
C GLY A 257 8.52 15.47 6.21
N ARG A 258 7.96 14.32 6.56
CA ARG A 258 7.38 13.99 7.87
C ARG A 258 7.28 12.49 8.07
N ASP A 259 7.11 12.05 9.31
CA ASP A 259 6.75 10.69 9.67
C ASP A 259 5.23 10.46 9.50
N ILE A 260 4.80 9.36 8.84
CA ILE A 260 3.41 9.01 8.54
C ILE A 260 3.00 7.66 9.11
#